data_11b8755600c0b7f5c2c7cd8bd982779b
#
_entry.id   11b8755600c0b7f5c2c7cd8bd982779b
#
_cell.length_a   1.000
_cell.length_b   1.000
_cell.length_c   1.000
_cell.angle_alpha   90.00
_cell.angle_beta   90.00
_cell.angle_gamma   90.00
#
_symmetry.space_group_name_H-M   'P 1'
#
loop_
_entity.id
_entity.type
_entity.pdbx_description
1 polymer ?
#
loop_
_entity_poly.entity_id
_entity_poly.type
_entity_poly.pdbx_seq_one_letter_code
_entity_poly.pdbx_strand_id
1 'polypeptide(L)'
;MPKRAQPFTEPPLVPVRWGILGAAHIAVSKVIPAMQRSAMTPVVAIASRDIGKARAAARELGVARAYGSYEELIDDPDVDAIYNPLPNHLHVPWSIRAAEAGKHVLCEKPLSLSAAEARQLIGARDRTGVQIGEAFMMRAHPQWAAVRELLAEGRVGELKLVAGHFSYFRRDPTDVRNVPEWGGGALMDVGCYPITIARWLFGEEPLEVTGMLEYDPVYNVDRLGSGLLRFPSGQATFSSGSQVVHYQRVQLFGTEGRIDVEIPFSPAADHACRIFIDDGLALGGALAEEVQFPAVDQYRLQGERFSEAVRGVGHVPTTLEDAMGNMAVIDALFRSAKSRRWEVPE
;
A
#
# COMPACT_ATOMS: atom_id res chain seq x y z
N MET A 1 1.71 -27.88 -48.19
CA MET A 1 0.94 -27.04 -47.24
C MET A 1 1.80 -26.82 -46.02
N PRO A 2 2.13 -25.60 -45.60
CA PRO A 2 2.91 -25.35 -44.40
C PRO A 2 2.05 -25.69 -43.17
N LYS A 3 2.60 -26.49 -42.24
CA LYS A 3 2.00 -26.76 -40.93
C LYS A 3 1.85 -25.44 -40.18
N ARG A 4 0.63 -25.04 -39.82
CA ARG A 4 0.39 -23.92 -38.87
C ARG A 4 1.04 -24.27 -37.53
N ALA A 5 1.96 -23.43 -37.05
CA ALA A 5 2.47 -23.51 -35.69
C ALA A 5 1.27 -23.37 -34.74
N GLN A 6 1.11 -24.33 -33.83
CA GLN A 6 0.14 -24.17 -32.74
C GLN A 6 0.61 -23.02 -31.86
N PRO A 7 -0.29 -22.15 -31.37
CA PRO A 7 0.08 -21.11 -30.43
C PRO A 7 0.64 -21.79 -29.17
N PHE A 8 1.82 -21.38 -28.75
CA PHE A 8 2.37 -21.71 -27.43
C PHE A 8 1.40 -21.10 -26.39
N THR A 9 0.57 -21.94 -25.80
CA THR A 9 -0.16 -21.56 -24.58
C THR A 9 0.76 -21.87 -23.40
N GLU A 10 1.24 -20.80 -22.73
CA GLU A 10 1.90 -20.99 -21.45
C GLU A 10 0.97 -21.77 -20.52
N PRO A 11 1.49 -22.75 -19.74
CA PRO A 11 0.66 -23.47 -18.80
C PRO A 11 0.04 -22.47 -17.79
N PRO A 12 -1.21 -22.65 -17.38
CA PRO A 12 -1.85 -21.76 -16.43
C PRO A 12 -1.03 -21.74 -15.13
N LEU A 13 -0.80 -20.54 -14.59
CA LEU A 13 -0.09 -20.37 -13.32
C LEU A 13 -0.81 -21.15 -12.21
N VAL A 14 -0.03 -21.84 -11.39
CA VAL A 14 -0.55 -22.57 -10.24
C VAL A 14 -1.05 -21.55 -9.20
N PRO A 15 -2.28 -21.65 -8.70
CA PRO A 15 -2.80 -20.75 -7.66
C PRO A 15 -1.92 -20.70 -6.42
N VAL A 16 -1.87 -19.54 -5.76
CA VAL A 16 -1.24 -19.36 -4.44
C VAL A 16 -2.32 -19.47 -3.38
N ARG A 17 -2.17 -20.42 -2.44
CA ARG A 17 -3.12 -20.66 -1.35
C ARG A 17 -2.83 -19.69 -0.20
N TRP A 18 -3.80 -18.82 0.09
CA TRP A 18 -3.61 -17.73 1.06
C TRP A 18 -4.17 -18.06 2.44
N GLY A 19 -3.37 -17.74 3.47
CA GLY A 19 -3.78 -17.70 4.87
C GLY A 19 -3.83 -16.25 5.37
N ILE A 20 -4.79 -15.94 6.25
CA ILE A 20 -5.02 -14.58 6.75
C ILE A 20 -4.75 -14.52 8.24
N LEU A 21 -3.82 -13.66 8.67
CA LEU A 21 -3.53 -13.43 10.09
C LEU A 21 -4.49 -12.39 10.68
N GLY A 22 -5.44 -12.84 11.49
CA GLY A 22 -6.43 -11.98 12.13
C GLY A 22 -7.67 -11.72 11.29
N ALA A 23 -8.80 -11.56 11.98
CA ALA A 23 -10.07 -11.14 11.39
C ALA A 23 -10.20 -9.60 11.43
N ALA A 24 -9.19 -8.88 10.91
CA ALA A 24 -9.19 -7.43 10.82
C ALA A 24 -10.28 -6.96 9.83
N HIS A 25 -10.88 -5.79 10.10
CA HIS A 25 -11.96 -5.24 9.26
C HIS A 25 -11.56 -5.16 7.78
N ILE A 26 -10.35 -4.70 7.48
CA ILE A 26 -9.87 -4.61 6.10
C ILE A 26 -9.81 -5.98 5.41
N ALA A 27 -9.35 -7.00 6.13
CA ALA A 27 -9.30 -8.37 5.60
C ALA A 27 -10.70 -8.90 5.29
N VAL A 28 -11.62 -8.81 6.26
CA VAL A 28 -12.97 -9.37 6.15
C VAL A 28 -13.84 -8.62 5.15
N SER A 29 -13.77 -7.28 5.15
CA SER A 29 -14.67 -6.44 4.33
C SER A 29 -14.16 -6.15 2.92
N LYS A 30 -12.85 -6.28 2.66
CA LYS A 30 -12.25 -5.89 1.38
C LYS A 30 -11.38 -6.98 0.77
N VAL A 31 -10.31 -7.39 1.47
CA VAL A 31 -9.23 -8.20 0.86
C VAL A 31 -9.69 -9.63 0.58
N ILE A 32 -10.29 -10.34 1.53
CA ILE A 32 -10.76 -11.71 1.32
C ILE A 32 -11.80 -11.79 0.21
N PRO A 33 -12.89 -10.96 0.23
CA PRO A 33 -13.86 -10.97 -0.87
C PRO A 33 -13.25 -10.62 -2.23
N ALA A 34 -12.25 -9.74 -2.27
CA ALA A 34 -11.55 -9.38 -3.49
C ALA A 34 -10.72 -10.55 -4.05
N MET A 35 -9.90 -11.17 -3.21
CA MET A 35 -9.03 -12.29 -3.58
C MET A 35 -9.84 -13.51 -4.03
N GLN A 36 -10.95 -13.82 -3.39
CA GLN A 36 -11.83 -14.94 -3.75
C GLN A 36 -12.51 -14.80 -5.13
N ARG A 37 -12.49 -13.60 -5.74
CA ARG A 37 -12.94 -13.41 -7.13
C ARG A 37 -11.90 -13.80 -8.17
N SER A 38 -10.71 -14.22 -7.73
CA SER A 38 -9.64 -14.70 -8.61
C SER A 38 -9.31 -16.16 -8.32
N ALA A 39 -9.23 -16.97 -9.35
CA ALA A 39 -8.78 -18.35 -9.24
C ALA A 39 -7.29 -18.45 -8.83
N MET A 40 -6.51 -17.37 -8.99
CA MET A 40 -5.09 -17.31 -8.64
C MET A 40 -4.84 -17.12 -7.15
N THR A 41 -5.83 -16.64 -6.39
CA THR A 41 -5.68 -16.21 -5.00
C THR A 41 -6.71 -16.84 -4.05
N PRO A 42 -6.90 -18.19 -4.04
CA PRO A 42 -7.83 -18.82 -3.12
C PRO A 42 -7.41 -18.56 -1.66
N VAL A 43 -8.33 -18.01 -0.87
CA VAL A 43 -8.14 -17.86 0.58
C VAL A 43 -8.63 -19.15 1.25
N VAL A 44 -7.69 -19.93 1.81
CA VAL A 44 -7.95 -21.28 2.31
C VAL A 44 -8.05 -21.34 3.84
N ALA A 45 -7.48 -20.35 4.54
CA ALA A 45 -7.43 -20.35 6.01
C ALA A 45 -7.48 -18.93 6.58
N ILE A 46 -8.05 -18.80 7.78
CA ILE A 46 -8.03 -17.56 8.57
C ILE A 46 -7.72 -17.90 10.04
N ALA A 47 -6.91 -17.09 10.71
CA ALA A 47 -6.60 -17.25 12.11
C ALA A 47 -7.03 -16.03 12.94
N SER A 48 -7.36 -16.26 14.20
CA SER A 48 -7.53 -15.18 15.19
C SER A 48 -7.19 -15.73 16.57
N ARG A 49 -6.65 -14.90 17.45
CA ARG A 49 -6.46 -15.21 18.88
C ARG A 49 -7.78 -15.59 19.60
N ASP A 50 -8.90 -15.24 18.99
CA ASP A 50 -10.24 -15.67 19.36
C ASP A 50 -10.76 -16.61 18.26
N ILE A 51 -10.77 -17.90 18.54
CA ILE A 51 -11.25 -18.93 17.61
C ILE A 51 -12.72 -18.71 17.21
N GLY A 52 -13.52 -18.11 18.08
CA GLY A 52 -14.92 -17.77 17.79
C GLY A 52 -15.01 -16.73 16.65
N LYS A 53 -14.16 -15.70 16.69
CA LYS A 53 -14.03 -14.69 15.64
C LYS A 53 -13.51 -15.31 14.33
N ALA A 54 -12.49 -16.17 14.40
CA ALA A 54 -11.97 -16.85 13.22
C ALA A 54 -13.04 -17.70 12.54
N ARG A 55 -13.79 -18.53 13.31
CA ARG A 55 -14.87 -19.37 12.80
C ARG A 55 -16.05 -18.57 12.25
N ALA A 56 -16.38 -17.43 12.85
CA ALA A 56 -17.44 -16.55 12.36
C ALA A 56 -17.07 -15.97 10.99
N ALA A 57 -15.86 -15.39 10.87
CA ALA A 57 -15.36 -14.85 9.62
C ALA A 57 -15.20 -15.92 8.53
N ALA A 58 -14.70 -17.12 8.90
CA ALA A 58 -14.56 -18.22 7.96
C ALA A 58 -15.92 -18.67 7.38
N ARG A 59 -16.96 -18.76 8.21
CA ARG A 59 -18.33 -19.12 7.74
C ARG A 59 -18.93 -18.04 6.84
N GLU A 60 -18.78 -16.77 7.24
CA GLU A 60 -19.31 -15.63 6.49
C GLU A 60 -18.68 -15.54 5.08
N LEU A 61 -17.39 -15.80 4.99
CA LEU A 61 -16.60 -15.64 3.78
C LEU A 61 -16.36 -16.94 3.00
N GLY A 62 -16.87 -18.07 3.47
CA GLY A 62 -16.66 -19.36 2.80
C GLY A 62 -15.21 -19.85 2.85
N VAL A 63 -14.41 -19.41 3.85
CA VAL A 63 -13.03 -19.89 4.05
C VAL A 63 -13.06 -21.25 4.74
N ALA A 64 -12.33 -22.23 4.20
CA ALA A 64 -12.45 -23.62 4.60
C ALA A 64 -11.96 -23.90 6.03
N ARG A 65 -10.89 -23.21 6.47
CA ARG A 65 -10.21 -23.49 7.74
C ARG A 65 -10.12 -22.26 8.62
N ALA A 66 -10.33 -22.45 9.91
CA ALA A 66 -10.23 -21.41 10.94
C ALA A 66 -9.37 -21.91 12.11
N TYR A 67 -8.37 -21.12 12.48
CA TYR A 67 -7.40 -21.42 13.53
C TYR A 67 -7.54 -20.50 14.74
N GLY A 68 -7.21 -21.01 15.93
CA GLY A 68 -7.25 -20.29 17.20
C GLY A 68 -5.98 -19.52 17.54
N SER A 69 -4.91 -19.76 16.77
CA SER A 69 -3.64 -19.06 16.89
C SER A 69 -3.06 -18.74 15.49
N TYR A 70 -2.17 -17.77 15.44
CA TYR A 70 -1.47 -17.44 14.21
C TYR A 70 -0.43 -18.50 13.84
N GLU A 71 0.15 -19.15 14.86
CA GLU A 71 1.07 -20.27 14.73
C GLU A 71 0.43 -21.44 13.98
N GLU A 72 -0.74 -21.88 14.40
CA GLU A 72 -1.45 -22.99 13.75
C GLU A 72 -1.69 -22.73 12.25
N LEU A 73 -1.98 -21.50 11.89
CA LEU A 73 -2.16 -21.14 10.48
C LEU A 73 -0.83 -21.12 9.73
N ILE A 74 0.23 -20.58 10.34
CA ILE A 74 1.57 -20.52 9.73
C ILE A 74 2.12 -21.94 9.51
N ASP A 75 1.86 -22.86 10.42
CA ASP A 75 2.31 -24.26 10.34
C ASP A 75 1.49 -25.12 9.37
N ASP A 76 0.38 -24.58 8.81
CA ASP A 76 -0.46 -25.30 7.86
C ASP A 76 0.29 -25.51 6.51
N PRO A 77 0.56 -26.78 6.09
CA PRO A 77 1.26 -27.07 4.86
C PRO A 77 0.46 -26.72 3.59
N ASP A 78 -0.84 -26.52 3.72
CA ASP A 78 -1.71 -26.13 2.61
C ASP A 78 -1.82 -24.61 2.44
N VAL A 79 -1.04 -23.83 3.17
CA VAL A 79 -0.91 -22.37 3.00
C VAL A 79 0.44 -22.07 2.34
N ASP A 80 0.41 -21.35 1.21
CA ASP A 80 1.62 -20.91 0.47
C ASP A 80 2.05 -19.51 0.87
N ALA A 81 1.07 -18.61 1.08
CA ALA A 81 1.32 -17.21 1.38
C ALA A 81 0.40 -16.70 2.50
N ILE A 82 0.93 -15.74 3.25
CA ILE A 82 0.24 -15.06 4.35
C ILE A 82 -0.09 -13.63 3.95
N TYR A 83 -1.33 -13.22 4.18
CA TYR A 83 -1.69 -11.81 4.26
C TYR A 83 -1.73 -11.41 5.74
N ASN A 84 -0.94 -10.38 6.08
CA ASN A 84 -0.76 -9.89 7.45
C ASN A 84 -1.42 -8.51 7.65
N PRO A 85 -2.71 -8.42 8.06
CA PRO A 85 -3.42 -7.18 8.36
C PRO A 85 -3.48 -6.90 9.87
N LEU A 86 -2.51 -7.36 10.64
CA LEU A 86 -2.45 -7.12 12.07
C LEU A 86 -2.19 -5.62 12.36
N PRO A 87 -2.34 -5.15 13.62
CA PRO A 87 -1.86 -3.82 13.99
C PRO A 87 -0.37 -3.63 13.67
N ASN A 88 0.05 -2.41 13.31
CA ASN A 88 1.37 -2.11 12.74
C ASN A 88 2.54 -2.68 13.54
N HIS A 89 2.51 -2.63 14.88
CA HIS A 89 3.56 -3.19 15.75
C HIS A 89 3.71 -4.73 15.66
N LEU A 90 2.75 -5.42 15.07
CA LEU A 90 2.77 -6.87 14.85
C LEU A 90 3.16 -7.25 13.42
N HIS A 91 3.32 -6.29 12.51
CA HIS A 91 3.67 -6.55 11.12
C HIS A 91 5.00 -7.29 11.00
N VAL A 92 6.07 -6.70 11.53
CA VAL A 92 7.43 -7.27 11.42
C VAL A 92 7.56 -8.61 12.13
N PRO A 93 7.23 -8.78 13.42
CA PRO A 93 7.45 -10.06 14.11
C PRO A 93 6.66 -11.22 13.48
N TRP A 94 5.42 -11.01 13.06
CA TRP A 94 4.63 -12.09 12.47
C TRP A 94 5.02 -12.36 10.99
N SER A 95 5.46 -11.35 10.26
CA SER A 95 5.97 -11.54 8.91
C SER A 95 7.30 -12.29 8.90
N ILE A 96 8.21 -12.03 9.85
CA ILE A 96 9.45 -12.81 10.02
C ILE A 96 9.12 -14.27 10.35
N ARG A 97 8.22 -14.50 11.30
CA ARG A 97 7.83 -15.85 11.69
C ARG A 97 7.21 -16.65 10.54
N ALA A 98 6.35 -16.00 9.74
CA ALA A 98 5.79 -16.61 8.54
C ALA A 98 6.89 -16.94 7.50
N ALA A 99 7.80 -16.01 7.26
CA ALA A 99 8.93 -16.20 6.35
C ALA A 99 9.83 -17.37 6.78
N GLU A 100 10.16 -17.46 8.07
CA GLU A 100 10.96 -18.55 8.64
C GLU A 100 10.28 -19.92 8.55
N ALA A 101 8.95 -19.95 8.48
CA ALA A 101 8.15 -21.16 8.19
C ALA A 101 8.02 -21.43 6.67
N GLY A 102 8.73 -20.67 5.82
CA GLY A 102 8.72 -20.84 4.36
C GLY A 102 7.49 -20.25 3.67
N LYS A 103 6.70 -19.39 4.34
CA LYS A 103 5.53 -18.75 3.75
C LYS A 103 5.91 -17.41 3.12
N HIS A 104 5.41 -17.14 1.92
CA HIS A 104 5.47 -15.80 1.33
C HIS A 104 4.58 -14.85 2.12
N VAL A 105 4.89 -13.54 2.14
CA VAL A 105 4.14 -12.59 2.98
C VAL A 105 3.78 -11.32 2.22
N LEU A 106 2.51 -10.99 2.19
CA LEU A 106 1.99 -9.67 1.84
C LEU A 106 1.52 -9.00 3.12
N CYS A 107 2.28 -7.99 3.58
CA CYS A 107 2.02 -7.30 4.84
C CYS A 107 1.34 -5.96 4.61
N GLU A 108 0.33 -5.64 5.41
CA GLU A 108 -0.33 -4.32 5.34
C GLU A 108 0.65 -3.18 5.60
N LYS A 109 0.28 -2.04 5.03
CA LYS A 109 0.97 -0.76 5.20
C LYS A 109 0.55 -0.08 6.53
N PRO A 110 1.43 0.72 7.12
CA PRO A 110 2.85 0.78 6.84
C PRO A 110 3.53 -0.51 7.29
N LEU A 111 4.57 -0.91 6.58
CA LEU A 111 5.22 -2.20 6.78
C LEU A 111 5.70 -2.45 8.23
N SER A 112 6.08 -1.38 8.93
CA SER A 112 6.74 -1.43 10.24
C SER A 112 6.50 -0.14 11.03
N LEU A 113 7.03 -0.06 12.25
CA LEU A 113 7.03 1.17 13.05
C LEU A 113 8.22 2.10 12.76
N SER A 114 9.24 1.61 12.06
CA SER A 114 10.44 2.38 11.70
C SER A 114 11.21 1.74 10.54
N ALA A 115 12.10 2.49 9.90
CA ALA A 115 13.00 1.95 8.88
C ALA A 115 13.92 0.84 9.43
N ALA A 116 14.35 0.96 10.69
CA ALA A 116 15.18 -0.06 11.34
C ALA A 116 14.43 -1.40 11.52
N GLU A 117 13.13 -1.37 11.81
CA GLU A 117 12.31 -2.58 11.85
C GLU A 117 12.09 -3.16 10.45
N ALA A 118 11.80 -2.33 9.45
CA ALA A 118 11.65 -2.78 8.07
C ALA A 118 12.89 -3.55 7.56
N ARG A 119 14.09 -3.10 7.95
CA ARG A 119 15.36 -3.77 7.60
C ARG A 119 15.45 -5.21 8.10
N GLN A 120 14.79 -5.55 9.20
CA GLN A 120 14.76 -6.93 9.71
C GLN A 120 14.05 -7.88 8.74
N LEU A 121 13.02 -7.39 8.03
CA LEU A 121 12.32 -8.17 7.01
C LEU A 121 13.19 -8.46 5.78
N ILE A 122 14.04 -7.50 5.39
CA ILE A 122 15.03 -7.73 4.31
C ILE A 122 15.93 -8.91 4.69
N GLY A 123 16.47 -8.90 5.91
CA GLY A 123 17.27 -10.00 6.42
C GLY A 123 16.53 -11.35 6.48
N ALA A 124 15.24 -11.33 6.84
CA ALA A 124 14.42 -12.54 6.84
C ALA A 124 14.19 -13.08 5.42
N ARG A 125 13.82 -12.23 4.47
CA ARG A 125 13.68 -12.57 3.06
C ARG A 125 14.97 -13.20 2.49
N ASP A 126 16.10 -12.58 2.74
CA ASP A 126 17.39 -13.02 2.20
C ASP A 126 17.83 -14.38 2.75
N ARG A 127 17.48 -14.68 4.01
CA ARG A 127 17.78 -16.01 4.62
C ARG A 127 16.84 -17.10 4.13
N THR A 128 15.58 -16.78 3.88
CA THR A 128 14.53 -17.77 3.60
C THR A 128 14.23 -17.94 2.11
N GLY A 129 14.54 -16.93 1.30
CA GLY A 129 14.25 -16.92 -0.13
C GLY A 129 12.76 -16.72 -0.48
N VAL A 130 11.90 -16.46 0.50
CA VAL A 130 10.47 -16.21 0.25
C VAL A 130 10.24 -14.80 -0.27
N GLN A 131 9.12 -14.58 -0.96
CA GLN A 131 8.69 -13.23 -1.35
C GLN A 131 8.04 -12.55 -0.15
N ILE A 132 8.45 -11.31 0.15
CA ILE A 132 7.81 -10.44 1.13
C ILE A 132 7.58 -9.09 0.46
N GLY A 133 6.37 -8.53 0.60
CA GLY A 133 6.02 -7.23 0.05
C GLY A 133 5.04 -6.46 0.94
N GLU A 134 5.02 -5.15 0.72
CA GLU A 134 4.09 -4.25 1.39
C GLU A 134 2.81 -4.07 0.57
N ALA A 135 1.66 -4.05 1.23
CA ALA A 135 0.34 -4.01 0.63
C ALA A 135 -0.12 -2.57 0.31
N PHE A 136 0.56 -1.88 -0.61
CA PHE A 136 0.06 -0.65 -1.22
C PHE A 136 -0.81 -0.97 -2.43
N MET A 137 -2.06 -1.35 -2.19
CA MET A 137 -3.02 -1.82 -3.20
C MET A 137 -3.18 -0.85 -4.38
N MET A 138 -3.06 0.47 -4.16
CA MET A 138 -3.22 1.47 -5.20
C MET A 138 -2.18 1.33 -6.33
N ARG A 139 -0.98 0.78 -6.06
CA ARG A 139 0.04 0.53 -7.09
C ARG A 139 -0.39 -0.53 -8.13
N ALA A 140 -1.39 -1.34 -7.79
CA ALA A 140 -1.98 -2.29 -8.72
C ALA A 140 -3.08 -1.67 -9.60
N HIS A 141 -3.60 -0.48 -9.26
CA HIS A 141 -4.69 0.15 -9.99
C HIS A 141 -4.22 0.70 -11.35
N PRO A 142 -4.96 0.47 -12.46
CA PRO A 142 -4.55 0.87 -13.81
C PRO A 142 -4.35 2.37 -13.99
N GLN A 143 -5.03 3.25 -13.23
CA GLN A 143 -4.81 4.69 -13.30
C GLN A 143 -3.34 5.07 -13.04
N TRP A 144 -2.65 4.36 -12.14
CA TRP A 144 -1.26 4.66 -11.82
C TRP A 144 -0.28 4.13 -12.88
N ALA A 145 -0.63 3.03 -13.56
CA ALA A 145 0.12 2.58 -14.71
C ALA A 145 0.06 3.63 -15.84
N ALA A 146 -1.14 4.14 -16.13
CA ALA A 146 -1.35 5.20 -17.11
C ALA A 146 -0.63 6.51 -16.73
N VAL A 147 -0.68 6.93 -15.46
CA VAL A 147 0.06 8.12 -14.99
C VAL A 147 1.55 7.96 -15.24
N ARG A 148 2.13 6.79 -14.95
CA ARG A 148 3.56 6.54 -15.19
C ARG A 148 3.92 6.52 -16.68
N GLU A 149 3.05 5.97 -17.51
CA GLU A 149 3.22 5.97 -18.96
C GLU A 149 3.20 7.41 -19.50
N LEU A 150 2.23 8.24 -19.11
CA LEU A 150 2.16 9.66 -19.48
C LEU A 150 3.40 10.45 -19.05
N LEU A 151 3.94 10.18 -17.84
CA LEU A 151 5.19 10.81 -17.40
C LEU A 151 6.39 10.34 -18.24
N ALA A 152 6.47 9.04 -18.55
CA ALA A 152 7.55 8.48 -19.38
C ALA A 152 7.51 8.99 -20.84
N GLU A 153 6.32 9.27 -21.37
CA GLU A 153 6.10 9.87 -22.68
C GLU A 153 6.38 11.39 -22.71
N GLY A 154 6.68 12.00 -21.55
CA GLY A 154 6.93 13.43 -21.42
C GLY A 154 5.67 14.30 -21.58
N ARG A 155 4.47 13.75 -21.33
CA ARG A 155 3.16 14.41 -21.56
C ARG A 155 2.99 15.71 -20.75
N VAL A 156 3.75 15.87 -19.67
CA VAL A 156 3.78 17.08 -18.83
C VAL A 156 5.17 17.72 -18.78
N GLY A 157 6.09 17.30 -19.64
CA GLY A 157 7.50 17.68 -19.56
C GLY A 157 8.20 17.03 -18.37
N GLU A 158 9.17 17.72 -17.77
CA GLU A 158 9.86 17.23 -16.57
C GLU A 158 8.97 17.39 -15.34
N LEU A 159 8.77 16.32 -14.57
CA LEU A 159 8.04 16.37 -13.28
C LEU A 159 8.80 17.24 -12.27
N LYS A 160 8.15 18.27 -11.72
CA LYS A 160 8.73 19.21 -10.76
C LYS A 160 8.08 19.22 -9.40
N LEU A 161 6.75 18.96 -9.32
CA LEU A 161 6.04 18.98 -8.06
C LEU A 161 4.99 17.87 -8.00
N VAL A 162 4.95 17.16 -6.88
CA VAL A 162 3.87 16.25 -6.49
C VAL A 162 3.17 16.82 -5.27
N ALA A 163 1.85 17.06 -5.35
CA ALA A 163 1.04 17.52 -4.23
C ALA A 163 -0.01 16.46 -3.87
N GLY A 164 0.00 15.96 -2.63
CA GLY A 164 -0.89 14.90 -2.17
C GLY A 164 -1.70 15.28 -0.95
N HIS A 165 -2.94 14.81 -0.91
CA HIS A 165 -3.80 14.93 0.27
C HIS A 165 -4.56 13.63 0.51
N PHE A 166 -4.60 13.18 1.78
CA PHE A 166 -5.45 12.07 2.19
C PHE A 166 -5.95 12.30 3.62
N SER A 167 -7.26 12.32 3.79
CA SER A 167 -7.90 12.53 5.10
C SER A 167 -9.20 11.76 5.25
N TYR A 168 -9.54 11.48 6.49
CA TYR A 168 -10.84 10.96 6.92
C TYR A 168 -11.14 11.45 8.35
N PHE A 169 -12.36 11.23 8.81
CA PHE A 169 -12.74 11.55 10.20
C PHE A 169 -13.03 10.27 10.97
N ARG A 170 -12.20 9.96 11.98
CA ARG A 170 -12.41 8.85 12.92
C ARG A 170 -11.85 9.19 14.30
N ARG A 171 -12.72 9.08 15.30
CA ARG A 171 -12.37 9.37 16.70
C ARG A 171 -12.97 8.30 17.61
N ASP A 172 -12.64 7.04 17.33
CA ASP A 172 -13.08 5.87 18.08
C ASP A 172 -11.95 5.42 19.01
N PRO A 173 -12.13 5.37 20.36
CA PRO A 173 -11.09 4.95 21.29
C PRO A 173 -10.69 3.49 21.15
N THR A 174 -11.48 2.68 20.47
CA THR A 174 -11.18 1.25 20.23
C THR A 174 -10.42 1.01 18.92
N ASP A 175 -10.24 2.05 18.11
CA ASP A 175 -9.51 1.92 16.84
C ASP A 175 -7.99 1.89 17.07
N VAL A 176 -7.32 0.93 16.45
CA VAL A 176 -5.86 0.75 16.53
C VAL A 176 -5.07 2.00 16.11
N ARG A 177 -5.66 2.85 15.25
CA ARG A 177 -5.07 4.10 14.77
C ARG A 177 -4.98 5.18 15.85
N ASN A 178 -5.69 5.01 16.96
CA ASN A 178 -5.66 5.91 18.11
C ASN A 178 -4.79 5.38 19.26
N VAL A 179 -3.95 4.37 19.00
CA VAL A 179 -3.03 3.77 19.97
C VAL A 179 -1.59 4.06 19.55
N PRO A 180 -0.87 4.99 20.24
CA PRO A 180 0.50 5.38 19.85
C PRO A 180 1.48 4.21 19.80
N GLU A 181 1.43 3.31 20.78
CA GLU A 181 2.33 2.15 20.91
C GLU A 181 2.13 1.12 19.78
N TRP A 182 1.02 1.20 19.08
CA TRP A 182 0.74 0.32 17.94
C TRP A 182 1.04 0.96 16.58
N GLY A 183 1.66 2.15 16.59
CA GLY A 183 1.94 2.91 15.39
C GLY A 183 0.72 3.64 14.86
N GLY A 184 -0.15 4.15 15.77
CA GLY A 184 -1.29 4.99 15.41
C GLY A 184 -0.85 6.36 14.89
N GLY A 185 -1.81 7.12 14.36
CA GLY A 185 -1.62 8.47 13.83
C GLY A 185 -1.89 8.59 12.33
N ALA A 186 -2.17 9.80 11.90
CA ALA A 186 -2.52 10.11 10.53
C ALA A 186 -1.33 9.96 9.56
N LEU A 187 -0.11 10.29 10.02
CA LEU A 187 1.10 10.16 9.20
C LEU A 187 1.36 8.69 8.83
N MET A 188 1.28 7.80 9.80
CA MET A 188 1.44 6.35 9.60
C MET A 188 0.31 5.77 8.77
N ASP A 189 -0.94 6.13 9.04
CA ASP A 189 -2.09 5.48 8.41
C ASP A 189 -2.36 5.98 6.98
N VAL A 190 -2.38 7.30 6.76
CA VAL A 190 -2.71 7.90 5.46
C VAL A 190 -1.64 8.81 4.88
N GLY A 191 -0.72 9.36 5.69
CA GLY A 191 0.42 10.12 5.21
C GLY A 191 1.43 9.27 4.42
N CYS A 192 1.54 7.99 4.74
CA CYS A 192 2.39 7.06 4.02
C CYS A 192 2.05 6.95 2.52
N TYR A 193 0.80 7.21 2.11
CA TYR A 193 0.36 7.14 0.71
C TYR A 193 0.93 8.25 -0.19
N PRO A 194 0.75 9.55 0.10
CA PRO A 194 1.35 10.60 -0.73
C PRO A 194 2.87 10.56 -0.70
N ILE A 195 3.49 10.13 0.41
CA ILE A 195 4.94 9.94 0.50
C ILE A 195 5.41 8.87 -0.48
N THR A 196 4.80 7.67 -0.45
CA THR A 196 5.19 6.58 -1.36
C THR A 196 4.92 6.93 -2.82
N ILE A 197 3.84 7.69 -3.13
CA ILE A 197 3.58 8.16 -4.49
C ILE A 197 4.66 9.11 -4.97
N ALA A 198 5.04 10.10 -4.17
CA ALA A 198 6.07 11.05 -4.56
C ALA A 198 7.40 10.33 -4.86
N ARG A 199 7.87 9.46 -3.96
CA ARG A 199 9.09 8.67 -4.16
C ARG A 199 9.00 7.78 -5.42
N TRP A 200 7.88 7.12 -5.63
CA TRP A 200 7.67 6.23 -6.75
C TRP A 200 7.63 6.94 -8.11
N LEU A 201 7.04 8.15 -8.17
CA LEU A 201 6.93 8.90 -9.41
C LEU A 201 8.22 9.64 -9.78
N PHE A 202 8.94 10.17 -8.80
CA PHE A 202 10.28 10.71 -9.05
C PHE A 202 11.31 9.60 -9.35
N GLY A 203 11.09 8.38 -8.84
CA GLY A 203 12.08 7.30 -8.92
C GLY A 203 13.33 7.59 -8.10
N GLU A 204 13.23 8.45 -7.10
CA GLU A 204 14.32 9.00 -6.29
C GLU A 204 13.94 8.99 -4.81
N GLU A 205 14.96 9.02 -3.94
CA GLU A 205 14.75 9.29 -2.51
C GLU A 205 14.88 10.79 -2.23
N PRO A 206 14.08 11.33 -1.29
CA PRO A 206 14.22 12.73 -0.92
C PRO A 206 15.53 12.98 -0.18
N LEU A 207 16.21 14.08 -0.55
CA LEU A 207 17.47 14.52 0.07
C LEU A 207 17.26 14.98 1.52
N GLU A 208 16.15 15.64 1.77
CA GLU A 208 15.73 16.12 3.08
C GLU A 208 14.22 16.37 3.11
N VAL A 209 13.65 16.32 4.31
CA VAL A 209 12.23 16.53 4.54
C VAL A 209 11.98 17.45 5.71
N THR A 210 10.84 18.15 5.70
CA THR A 210 10.36 18.90 6.87
C THR A 210 8.87 18.70 7.04
N GLY A 211 8.39 18.67 8.29
CA GLY A 211 7.00 18.41 8.59
C GLY A 211 6.50 19.08 9.86
N MET A 212 5.19 19.24 9.92
CA MET A 212 4.45 19.72 11.07
C MET A 212 3.36 18.73 11.41
N LEU A 213 3.27 18.32 12.67
CA LEU A 213 2.28 17.38 13.17
C LEU A 213 1.47 18.02 14.31
N GLU A 214 0.16 17.89 14.23
CA GLU A 214 -0.78 18.26 15.29
C GLU A 214 -1.30 16.98 15.95
N TYR A 215 -1.14 16.89 17.28
CA TYR A 215 -1.52 15.70 18.05
C TYR A 215 -2.91 15.82 18.66
N ASP A 216 -3.63 14.70 18.71
CA ASP A 216 -4.88 14.60 19.47
C ASP A 216 -4.55 14.64 20.97
N PRO A 217 -5.17 15.57 21.76
CA PRO A 217 -4.86 15.71 23.18
C PRO A 217 -5.33 14.54 24.05
N VAL A 218 -6.20 13.67 23.53
CA VAL A 218 -6.73 12.51 24.26
C VAL A 218 -5.94 11.25 23.94
N TYR A 219 -5.67 11.02 22.64
CA TYR A 219 -5.03 9.78 22.16
C TYR A 219 -3.51 9.90 22.00
N ASN A 220 -2.97 11.12 21.99
CA ASN A 220 -1.54 11.40 21.80
C ASN A 220 -0.97 10.78 20.49
N VAL A 221 -1.77 10.68 19.47
CA VAL A 221 -1.38 10.36 18.08
C VAL A 221 -1.50 11.62 17.23
N ASP A 222 -0.73 11.73 16.17
CA ASP A 222 -0.89 12.81 15.20
C ASP A 222 -2.22 12.64 14.47
N ARG A 223 -3.03 13.72 14.45
CA ARG A 223 -4.35 13.76 13.82
C ARG A 223 -4.40 14.57 12.53
N LEU A 224 -3.41 15.46 12.37
CA LEU A 224 -3.19 16.27 11.17
C LEU A 224 -1.69 16.45 10.99
N GLY A 225 -1.21 16.19 9.79
CA GLY A 225 0.18 16.38 9.41
C GLY A 225 0.33 16.98 8.03
N SER A 226 1.37 17.78 7.84
CA SER A 226 1.79 18.30 6.53
C SER A 226 3.29 18.24 6.42
N GLY A 227 3.80 18.01 5.21
CA GLY A 227 5.23 17.92 4.96
C GLY A 227 5.65 18.40 3.59
N LEU A 228 6.94 18.72 3.52
CA LEU A 228 7.69 19.03 2.30
C LEU A 228 8.82 18.02 2.16
N LEU A 229 9.00 17.51 0.95
CA LEU A 229 10.08 16.60 0.58
C LEU A 229 10.87 17.23 -0.56
N ARG A 230 12.19 17.33 -0.41
CA ARG A 230 13.08 17.84 -1.46
C ARG A 230 13.78 16.68 -2.16
N PHE A 231 13.49 16.48 -3.43
CA PHE A 231 14.15 15.49 -4.29
C PHE A 231 15.27 16.14 -5.13
N PRO A 232 16.21 15.37 -5.69
CA PRO A 232 17.18 15.88 -6.65
C PRO A 232 16.53 16.59 -7.84
N SER A 233 15.43 16.05 -8.39
CA SER A 233 14.77 16.57 -9.60
C SER A 233 13.57 17.50 -9.33
N GLY A 234 13.05 17.54 -8.07
CA GLY A 234 11.85 18.31 -7.77
C GLY A 234 11.46 18.32 -6.29
N GLN A 235 10.19 18.54 -6.02
CA GLN A 235 9.65 18.64 -4.66
C GLN A 235 8.33 17.87 -4.52
N ALA A 236 8.01 17.48 -3.31
CA ALA A 236 6.65 17.05 -2.99
C ALA A 236 6.11 17.76 -1.76
N THR A 237 4.80 17.96 -1.74
CA THR A 237 4.03 18.45 -0.60
C THR A 237 2.93 17.46 -0.28
N PHE A 238 2.62 17.28 1.00
CA PHE A 238 1.46 16.50 1.37
C PHE A 238 0.77 17.05 2.62
N SER A 239 -0.51 16.67 2.76
CA SER A 239 -1.25 16.77 4.01
C SER A 239 -2.00 15.47 4.26
N SER A 240 -2.03 15.04 5.52
CA SER A 240 -2.72 13.84 5.98
C SER A 240 -3.53 14.12 7.24
N GLY A 241 -4.72 13.55 7.37
CA GLY A 241 -5.55 13.78 8.54
C GLY A 241 -6.48 12.62 8.88
N SER A 242 -6.53 12.24 10.16
CA SER A 242 -7.47 11.24 10.69
C SER A 242 -8.69 11.84 11.37
N GLN A 243 -8.73 13.17 11.51
CA GLN A 243 -9.85 13.93 12.09
C GLN A 243 -10.22 15.15 11.23
N VAL A 244 -10.18 14.99 9.92
CA VAL A 244 -10.56 15.97 8.90
C VAL A 244 -11.61 15.34 7.99
N VAL A 245 -12.35 16.13 7.24
CA VAL A 245 -13.33 15.60 6.27
C VAL A 245 -12.67 14.59 5.33
N HIS A 246 -13.42 13.55 4.95
CA HIS A 246 -12.93 12.56 4.01
C HIS A 246 -12.63 13.17 2.64
N TYR A 247 -11.38 13.16 2.24
CA TYR A 247 -10.93 13.62 0.93
C TYR A 247 -9.61 12.97 0.54
N GLN A 248 -9.38 12.81 -0.76
CA GLN A 248 -8.11 12.35 -1.32
C GLN A 248 -7.86 13.00 -2.68
N ARG A 249 -6.63 13.38 -2.96
CA ARG A 249 -6.22 13.96 -4.23
C ARG A 249 -4.71 13.82 -4.40
N VAL A 250 -4.26 13.63 -5.65
CA VAL A 250 -2.85 13.80 -6.01
C VAL A 250 -2.78 14.62 -7.28
N GLN A 251 -1.91 15.62 -7.27
CA GLN A 251 -1.64 16.49 -8.40
C GLN A 251 -0.15 16.46 -8.75
N LEU A 252 0.14 16.32 -10.01
CA LEU A 252 1.48 16.26 -10.58
C LEU A 252 1.67 17.47 -11.48
N PHE A 253 2.73 18.23 -11.27
CA PHE A 253 3.04 19.41 -12.05
C PHE A 253 4.41 19.22 -12.71
N GLY A 254 4.43 19.29 -14.02
CA GLY A 254 5.63 19.29 -14.82
C GLY A 254 5.90 20.66 -15.43
N THR A 255 6.91 20.73 -16.30
CA THR A 255 7.30 21.96 -17.00
C THR A 255 6.35 22.34 -18.13
N GLU A 256 5.57 21.40 -18.66
CA GLU A 256 4.71 21.59 -19.83
C GLU A 256 3.25 21.23 -19.58
N GLY A 257 2.90 20.81 -18.36
CA GLY A 257 1.55 20.45 -18.02
C GLY A 257 1.42 19.86 -16.62
N ARG A 258 0.20 19.37 -16.31
CA ARG A 258 -0.12 18.74 -15.04
C ARG A 258 -1.05 17.55 -15.20
N ILE A 259 -0.99 16.63 -14.25
CA ILE A 259 -1.95 15.53 -14.13
C ILE A 259 -2.63 15.63 -12.78
N ASP A 260 -3.95 15.49 -12.75
CA ASP A 260 -4.76 15.49 -11.54
C ASP A 260 -5.44 14.13 -11.38
N VAL A 261 -5.09 13.40 -10.33
CA VAL A 261 -5.64 12.08 -10.01
C VAL A 261 -6.77 12.25 -9.01
N GLU A 262 -8.01 11.99 -9.43
CA GLU A 262 -9.21 12.33 -8.65
C GLU A 262 -9.35 11.46 -7.39
N ILE A 263 -9.24 10.13 -7.53
CA ILE A 263 -9.32 9.18 -6.42
C ILE A 263 -8.04 8.33 -6.40
N PRO A 264 -6.94 8.87 -5.84
CA PRO A 264 -5.61 8.26 -5.99
C PRO A 264 -5.40 6.97 -5.20
N PHE A 265 -6.00 6.82 -4.00
CA PHE A 265 -5.58 5.80 -3.05
C PHE A 265 -6.60 4.69 -2.83
N SER A 266 -7.86 5.05 -2.59
CA SER A 266 -8.89 4.08 -2.20
C SER A 266 -10.18 4.21 -3.00
N PRO A 267 -10.14 4.05 -4.34
CA PRO A 267 -11.36 3.98 -5.13
C PRO A 267 -12.19 2.76 -4.70
N ALA A 268 -13.50 2.91 -4.70
CA ALA A 268 -14.40 1.78 -4.52
C ALA A 268 -14.31 0.82 -5.72
N ALA A 269 -14.43 -0.48 -5.45
CA ALA A 269 -14.25 -1.52 -6.48
C ALA A 269 -15.31 -1.46 -7.61
N ASP A 270 -16.42 -0.78 -7.37
CA ASP A 270 -17.55 -0.57 -8.27
C ASP A 270 -17.61 0.86 -8.85
N HIS A 271 -16.58 1.68 -8.61
CA HIS A 271 -16.52 3.07 -9.04
C HIS A 271 -15.44 3.30 -10.12
N ALA A 272 -15.83 3.97 -11.20
CA ALA A 272 -14.89 4.40 -12.23
C ALA A 272 -14.00 5.54 -11.72
N CYS A 273 -12.72 5.51 -12.08
CA CYS A 273 -11.75 6.54 -11.71
C CYS A 273 -11.42 7.43 -12.89
N ARG A 274 -10.98 8.66 -12.61
CA ARG A 274 -10.58 9.62 -13.63
C ARG A 274 -9.25 10.27 -13.29
N ILE A 275 -8.50 10.57 -14.34
CA ILE A 275 -7.39 11.51 -14.29
C ILE A 275 -7.66 12.64 -15.27
N PHE A 276 -7.13 13.82 -14.99
CA PHE A 276 -7.24 14.98 -15.85
C PHE A 276 -5.84 15.44 -16.22
N ILE A 277 -5.61 15.65 -17.52
CA ILE A 277 -4.33 16.08 -18.08
C ILE A 277 -4.54 17.48 -18.66
N ASP A 278 -3.72 18.44 -18.26
CA ASP A 278 -3.88 19.85 -18.63
C ASP A 278 -2.52 20.47 -18.96
N ASP A 279 -2.45 21.16 -20.09
CA ASP A 279 -1.25 21.88 -20.56
C ASP A 279 -1.10 23.28 -19.93
N GLY A 280 -2.05 23.69 -19.08
CA GLY A 280 -2.03 24.98 -18.41
C GLY A 280 -2.39 26.20 -19.29
N LEU A 281 -2.76 26.01 -20.55
CA LEU A 281 -3.11 27.13 -21.45
C LEU A 281 -4.42 27.81 -21.07
N ALA A 282 -5.34 27.08 -20.45
CA ALA A 282 -6.60 27.63 -19.96
C ALA A 282 -6.62 27.68 -18.43
N LEU A 283 -6.92 28.86 -17.86
CA LEU A 283 -7.08 29.00 -16.42
C LEU A 283 -8.21 28.10 -15.91
N GLY A 284 -7.98 27.46 -14.77
CA GLY A 284 -8.96 26.60 -14.12
C GLY A 284 -9.17 25.22 -14.75
N GLY A 285 -8.32 24.82 -15.71
CA GLY A 285 -8.36 23.48 -16.31
C GLY A 285 -9.56 23.26 -17.25
N ALA A 286 -10.09 24.33 -17.84
CA ALA A 286 -11.26 24.25 -18.73
C ALA A 286 -11.02 23.43 -20.01
N LEU A 287 -9.77 23.19 -20.38
CA LEU A 287 -9.35 22.39 -21.54
C LEU A 287 -8.70 21.05 -21.11
N ALA A 288 -8.79 20.66 -19.84
CA ALA A 288 -8.19 19.42 -19.37
C ALA A 288 -8.81 18.21 -20.10
N GLU A 289 -7.94 17.34 -20.59
CA GLU A 289 -8.31 16.03 -21.13
C GLU A 289 -8.68 15.10 -19.99
N GLU A 290 -9.87 14.51 -20.05
CA GLU A 290 -10.32 13.50 -19.09
C GLU A 290 -10.00 12.10 -19.61
N VAL A 291 -9.29 11.30 -18.81
CA VAL A 291 -9.08 9.86 -19.06
C VAL A 291 -9.81 9.09 -17.98
N GLN A 292 -10.75 8.24 -18.39
CA GLN A 292 -11.57 7.44 -17.50
C GLN A 292 -11.09 6.00 -17.45
N PHE A 293 -11.08 5.41 -16.25
CA PHE A 293 -10.76 4.02 -15.98
C PHE A 293 -12.01 3.29 -15.48
N PRO A 294 -12.29 2.09 -16.01
CA PRO A 294 -13.42 1.30 -15.51
C PRO A 294 -13.26 0.95 -14.03
N ALA A 295 -14.36 0.61 -13.38
CA ALA A 295 -14.34 0.10 -12.03
C ALA A 295 -13.47 -1.15 -11.91
N VAL A 296 -12.50 -1.13 -10.99
CA VAL A 296 -11.52 -2.19 -10.78
C VAL A 296 -11.29 -2.41 -9.29
N ASP A 297 -11.24 -3.68 -8.89
CA ASP A 297 -10.87 -4.02 -7.52
C ASP A 297 -9.35 -4.12 -7.36
N GLN A 298 -8.76 -3.08 -6.80
CA GLN A 298 -7.31 -2.99 -6.59
C GLN A 298 -6.78 -4.04 -5.59
N TYR A 299 -7.59 -4.54 -4.65
CA TYR A 299 -7.18 -5.59 -3.72
C TYR A 299 -7.07 -6.94 -4.43
N ARG A 300 -7.97 -7.23 -5.37
CA ARG A 300 -7.87 -8.41 -6.23
C ARG A 300 -6.59 -8.35 -7.07
N LEU A 301 -6.36 -7.24 -7.76
CA LEU A 301 -5.16 -7.04 -8.59
C LEU A 301 -3.87 -7.13 -7.77
N GLN A 302 -3.84 -6.59 -6.56
CA GLN A 302 -2.70 -6.70 -5.67
C GLN A 302 -2.39 -8.16 -5.32
N GLY A 303 -3.41 -8.93 -4.94
CA GLY A 303 -3.27 -10.36 -4.64
C GLY A 303 -2.79 -11.16 -5.86
N GLU A 304 -3.36 -10.89 -7.04
CA GLU A 304 -2.95 -11.52 -8.30
C GLU A 304 -1.47 -11.25 -8.62
N ARG A 305 -1.05 -9.96 -8.63
CA ARG A 305 0.34 -9.58 -8.93
C ARG A 305 1.35 -10.14 -7.92
N PHE A 306 1.00 -10.15 -6.64
CA PHE A 306 1.85 -10.78 -5.65
C PHE A 306 1.93 -12.30 -5.86
N SER A 307 0.83 -12.96 -6.19
CA SER A 307 0.81 -14.39 -6.49
C SER A 307 1.62 -14.73 -7.75
N GLU A 308 1.59 -13.89 -8.77
CA GLU A 308 2.45 -13.99 -9.96
C GLU A 308 3.94 -13.93 -9.56
N ALA A 309 4.33 -12.97 -8.72
CA ALA A 309 5.70 -12.84 -8.21
C ALA A 309 6.12 -14.08 -7.39
N VAL A 310 5.23 -14.65 -6.58
CA VAL A 310 5.45 -15.92 -5.85
C VAL A 310 5.72 -17.08 -6.82
N ARG A 311 5.10 -17.10 -7.98
CA ARG A 311 5.28 -18.12 -9.02
C ARG A 311 6.43 -17.79 -10.00
N GLY A 312 7.22 -16.75 -9.72
CA GLY A 312 8.37 -16.36 -10.54
C GLY A 312 8.00 -15.54 -11.78
N VAL A 313 6.78 -15.03 -11.86
CA VAL A 313 6.32 -14.17 -12.96
C VAL A 313 6.25 -12.73 -12.45
N GLY A 314 7.03 -11.83 -13.06
CA GLY A 314 7.10 -10.43 -12.64
C GLY A 314 7.81 -10.22 -11.31
N HIS A 315 7.45 -9.15 -10.61
CA HIS A 315 8.08 -8.72 -9.36
C HIS A 315 7.04 -8.34 -8.31
N VAL A 316 7.43 -8.42 -7.03
CA VAL A 316 6.62 -7.90 -5.93
C VAL A 316 6.31 -6.42 -6.17
N PRO A 317 5.03 -5.99 -6.15
CA PRO A 317 4.65 -4.62 -6.52
C PRO A 317 5.25 -3.51 -5.65
N THR A 318 5.43 -3.78 -4.36
CA THR A 318 6.12 -2.90 -3.41
C THR A 318 7.14 -3.73 -2.64
N THR A 319 8.42 -3.53 -2.97
CA THR A 319 9.53 -4.28 -2.36
C THR A 319 9.80 -3.81 -0.93
N LEU A 320 10.56 -4.62 -0.19
CA LEU A 320 10.97 -4.25 1.17
C LEU A 320 11.90 -3.04 1.19
N GLU A 321 12.74 -2.88 0.16
CA GLU A 321 13.62 -1.72 0.01
C GLU A 321 12.81 -0.44 -0.17
N ASP A 322 11.76 -0.47 -1.00
CA ASP A 322 10.86 0.66 -1.18
C ASP A 322 10.08 0.97 0.10
N ALA A 323 9.56 -0.05 0.77
CA ALA A 323 8.87 0.10 2.05
C ALA A 323 9.80 0.69 3.14
N MET A 324 11.05 0.22 3.21
CA MET A 324 12.08 0.78 4.12
C MET A 324 12.36 2.26 3.82
N GLY A 325 12.52 2.62 2.55
CA GLY A 325 12.68 4.03 2.15
C GLY A 325 11.48 4.89 2.54
N ASN A 326 10.26 4.34 2.41
CA ASN A 326 9.05 5.04 2.86
C ASN A 326 9.04 5.27 4.37
N MET A 327 9.44 4.27 5.15
CA MET A 327 9.58 4.39 6.60
C MET A 327 10.69 5.37 7.01
N ALA A 328 11.83 5.42 6.29
CA ALA A 328 12.89 6.39 6.55
C ALA A 328 12.40 7.84 6.41
N VAL A 329 11.56 8.10 5.39
CA VAL A 329 10.92 9.42 5.22
C VAL A 329 9.96 9.72 6.38
N ILE A 330 9.14 8.76 6.80
CA ILE A 330 8.21 8.93 7.93
C ILE A 330 8.97 9.19 9.24
N ASP A 331 10.04 8.43 9.50
CA ASP A 331 10.92 8.63 10.68
C ASP A 331 11.53 10.03 10.66
N ALA A 332 12.02 10.50 9.53
CA ALA A 332 12.57 11.85 9.37
C ALA A 332 11.51 12.93 9.58
N LEU A 333 10.28 12.74 9.13
CA LEU A 333 9.16 13.67 9.38
C LEU A 333 8.79 13.75 10.86
N PHE A 334 8.79 12.62 11.58
CA PHE A 334 8.61 12.64 13.04
C PHE A 334 9.75 13.36 13.76
N ARG A 335 11.01 13.18 13.31
CA ARG A 335 12.16 13.95 13.85
C ARG A 335 12.00 15.44 13.55
N SER A 336 11.66 15.79 12.31
CA SER A 336 11.48 17.17 11.86
C SER A 336 10.39 17.90 12.63
N ALA A 337 9.25 17.26 12.89
CA ALA A 337 8.16 17.86 13.68
C ALA A 337 8.60 18.22 15.11
N LYS A 338 9.55 17.47 15.69
CA LYS A 338 10.13 17.73 17.03
C LYS A 338 11.24 18.77 16.97
N SER A 339 12.19 18.63 16.04
CA SER A 339 13.37 19.49 15.93
C SER A 339 13.06 20.85 15.30
N ARG A 340 11.96 20.91 14.51
CA ARG A 340 11.59 22.07 13.68
C ARG A 340 12.67 22.43 12.65
N ARG A 341 13.36 21.41 12.13
CA ARG A 341 14.43 21.52 11.13
C ARG A 341 14.15 20.56 9.97
N TRP A 342 14.85 20.78 8.87
CA TRP A 342 14.97 19.79 7.83
C TRP A 342 15.77 18.59 8.34
N GLU A 343 15.31 17.40 8.00
CA GLU A 343 15.89 16.12 8.42
C GLU A 343 16.17 15.26 7.20
N VAL A 344 17.27 14.53 7.24
CA VAL A 344 17.64 13.58 6.18
C VAL A 344 16.99 12.22 6.49
N PRO A 345 16.26 11.60 5.54
CA PRO A 345 15.81 10.20 5.67
C PRO A 345 17.00 9.25 5.70
N GLU A 346 17.05 8.34 6.69
CA GLU A 346 18.16 7.40 6.94
C GLU A 346 17.65 5.94 7.03
#